data_12aa68ecb36752cb202589290ce86a7f
#
_entry.id   12aa68ecb36752cb202589290ce86a7f
#
_cell.length_a   1.000
_cell.length_b   1.000
_cell.length_c   1.000
_cell.angle_alpha   90.00
_cell.angle_beta   90.00
_cell.angle_gamma   90.00
#
_symmetry.space_group_name_H-M   'P 1'
#
loop_
_entity.id
_entity.type
_entity.pdbx_description
1 polymer ?
#
loop_
_entity_poly.entity_id
_entity_poly.type
_entity_poly.pdbx_seq_one_letter_code
_entity_poly.pdbx_strand_id
1 'polypeptide(L)'
;MTVLIAFDGSDDSKTAIEYAARHLKPEPIVILSVWEPLLAQLTWAPLAAGVPVTAEQGDDGKFEEEKQAEALASKGAELARAAGAAEATPRAERGGGPVWAAIVDVAEEVNASLVVTGSRGLAGARSMILGSVSTRVLHHAGRPVLVVPPPKEND
;
A
#
# COMPACT_ATOMS: atom_id res chain seq x y z
N MET A 1 -6.78 9.21 -16.90
CA MET A 1 -6.86 7.91 -16.20
C MET A 1 -5.81 7.86 -15.10
N THR A 2 -6.03 7.12 -14.05
CA THR A 2 -5.15 7.10 -12.87
C THR A 2 -4.64 5.70 -12.61
N VAL A 3 -3.35 5.57 -12.35
CA VAL A 3 -2.73 4.32 -11.91
C VAL A 3 -2.61 4.35 -10.38
N LEU A 4 -3.13 3.33 -9.72
CA LEU A 4 -3.02 3.20 -8.26
C LEU A 4 -1.94 2.19 -7.92
N ILE A 5 -0.96 2.58 -7.12
CA ILE A 5 0.12 1.70 -6.68
C ILE A 5 0.06 1.54 -5.16
N ALA A 6 -0.09 0.30 -4.70
CA ALA A 6 -0.04 -0.02 -3.28
C ALA A 6 1.42 -0.08 -2.80
N PHE A 7 1.73 0.66 -1.74
CA PHE A 7 3.08 0.77 -1.21
C PHE A 7 3.11 0.55 0.30
N ASP A 8 3.80 -0.50 0.74
CA ASP A 8 3.96 -0.87 2.14
C ASP A 8 5.40 -0.70 2.66
N GLY A 9 6.28 -0.13 1.85
CA GLY A 9 7.69 0.05 2.21
C GLY A 9 8.56 -1.16 1.94
N SER A 10 8.00 -2.30 1.52
CA SER A 10 8.78 -3.47 1.17
C SER A 10 9.58 -3.26 -0.11
N ASP A 11 10.65 -4.04 -0.30
CA ASP A 11 11.45 -3.98 -1.51
C ASP A 11 10.63 -4.34 -2.75
N ASP A 12 9.71 -5.28 -2.62
CA ASP A 12 8.81 -5.66 -3.71
C ASP A 12 7.92 -4.50 -4.14
N SER A 13 7.36 -3.76 -3.19
CA SER A 13 6.53 -2.59 -3.52
C SER A 13 7.34 -1.44 -4.10
N LYS A 14 8.59 -1.26 -3.69
CA LYS A 14 9.52 -0.30 -4.32
C LYS A 14 9.78 -0.67 -5.77
N THR A 15 10.06 -1.95 -6.03
CA THR A 15 10.26 -2.47 -7.38
C THR A 15 9.02 -2.24 -8.25
N ALA A 16 7.83 -2.42 -7.67
CA ALA A 16 6.56 -2.17 -8.36
C ALA A 16 6.42 -0.71 -8.78
N ILE A 17 6.77 0.25 -7.90
CA ILE A 17 6.74 1.68 -8.22
C ILE A 17 7.71 1.99 -9.36
N GLU A 18 8.94 1.52 -9.26
CA GLU A 18 9.97 1.78 -10.28
C GLU A 18 9.58 1.21 -11.64
N TYR A 19 9.07 -0.02 -11.63
CA TYR A 19 8.61 -0.67 -12.86
C TYR A 19 7.47 0.12 -13.53
N ALA A 20 6.47 0.48 -12.75
CA ALA A 20 5.31 1.22 -13.26
C ALA A 20 5.72 2.58 -13.82
N ALA A 21 6.58 3.31 -13.09
CA ALA A 21 7.04 4.62 -13.54
C ALA A 21 7.85 4.59 -14.83
N ARG A 22 8.58 3.50 -15.07
CA ARG A 22 9.44 3.36 -16.25
C ARG A 22 8.74 2.78 -17.47
N HIS A 23 7.77 1.90 -17.26
CA HIS A 23 7.23 1.07 -18.34
C HIS A 23 5.79 1.39 -18.73
N LEU A 24 5.05 2.06 -17.88
CA LEU A 24 3.67 2.42 -18.20
C LEU A 24 3.61 3.76 -18.94
N LYS A 25 2.51 3.96 -19.66
CA LYS A 25 2.25 5.27 -20.28
C LYS A 25 2.17 6.34 -19.20
N PRO A 26 2.58 7.59 -19.51
CA PRO A 26 2.47 8.67 -18.53
C PRO A 26 1.00 8.93 -18.19
N GLU A 27 0.61 8.52 -17.01
CA GLU A 27 -0.69 8.77 -16.39
C GLU A 27 -0.45 9.22 -14.95
N PRO A 28 -1.38 9.98 -14.36
CA PRO A 28 -1.27 10.30 -12.94
C PRO A 28 -1.19 9.04 -12.10
N ILE A 29 -0.25 9.03 -11.16
CA ILE A 29 -0.02 7.93 -10.24
C ILE A 29 -0.46 8.34 -8.83
N VAL A 30 -1.24 7.50 -8.18
CA VAL A 30 -1.54 7.63 -6.75
C VAL A 30 -0.78 6.52 -6.02
N ILE A 31 0.05 6.91 -5.08
CA ILE A 31 0.77 5.98 -4.20
C ILE A 31 -0.05 5.84 -2.92
N LEU A 32 -0.56 4.65 -2.69
CA LEU A 32 -1.43 4.36 -1.55
C LEU A 32 -0.71 3.57 -0.48
N SER A 33 -0.72 4.09 0.74
CA SER A 33 -0.31 3.35 1.94
C SER A 33 -1.50 3.22 2.86
N VAL A 34 -1.83 1.98 3.22
CA VAL A 34 -2.96 1.67 4.10
C VAL A 34 -2.45 1.51 5.53
N TRP A 35 -3.14 2.12 6.49
CA TRP A 35 -2.80 2.05 7.90
C TRP A 35 -4.00 1.62 8.74
N GLU A 36 -3.71 1.05 9.90
CA GLU A 36 -4.72 0.70 10.88
C GLU A 36 -4.36 1.30 12.23
N PRO A 37 -5.32 1.87 12.97
CA PRO A 37 -5.05 2.33 14.32
C PRO A 37 -4.59 1.18 15.20
N LEU A 38 -3.58 1.40 16.03
CA LEU A 38 -3.08 0.40 16.96
C LEU A 38 -4.19 -0.16 17.87
N LEU A 39 -5.11 0.71 18.26
CA LEU A 39 -6.31 0.33 19.02
C LEU A 39 -7.16 -0.73 18.31
N ALA A 40 -7.31 -0.61 16.99
CA ALA A 40 -8.06 -1.61 16.21
C ALA A 40 -7.31 -2.95 16.16
N GLN A 41 -5.99 -2.92 16.13
CA GLN A 41 -5.17 -4.14 16.20
C GLN A 41 -5.28 -4.81 17.56
N LEU A 42 -5.36 -4.02 18.63
CA LEU A 42 -5.47 -4.53 20.02
C LEU A 42 -6.84 -5.14 20.32
N THR A 43 -7.90 -4.74 19.64
CA THR A 43 -9.25 -5.33 19.86
C THR A 43 -9.35 -6.77 19.34
N TRP A 44 -8.44 -7.18 18.49
CA TRP A 44 -8.35 -8.56 17.97
C TRP A 44 -7.37 -9.42 18.76
N ALA A 45 -6.48 -8.81 19.54
CA ALA A 45 -5.63 -9.56 20.44
C ALA A 45 -6.48 -10.00 21.64
N PRO A 46 -6.52 -11.30 21.98
CA PRO A 46 -7.16 -11.70 23.22
C PRO A 46 -6.47 -10.92 24.32
N LEU A 47 -7.19 -10.01 24.92
CA LEU A 47 -6.84 -9.17 26.05
C LEU A 47 -5.49 -9.56 26.67
N ALA A 48 -4.44 -8.84 26.31
CA ALA A 48 -3.31 -8.70 27.21
C ALA A 48 -3.89 -8.01 28.45
N ALA A 49 -4.35 -8.82 29.38
CA ALA A 49 -5.10 -8.40 30.52
C ALA A 49 -4.39 -7.27 31.26
N GLY A 50 -5.03 -6.13 31.39
CA GLY A 50 -4.65 -5.13 32.35
C GLY A 50 -3.72 -4.03 31.87
N VAL A 51 -3.51 -3.83 30.56
CA VAL A 51 -2.87 -2.61 30.09
C VAL A 51 -3.95 -1.56 29.88
N PRO A 52 -3.99 -0.49 30.71
CA PRO A 52 -4.91 0.61 30.44
C PRO A 52 -4.54 1.24 29.10
N VAL A 53 -5.44 1.15 28.13
CA VAL A 53 -5.30 1.85 26.89
C VAL A 53 -5.60 3.33 27.17
N THR A 54 -4.57 4.07 27.54
CA THR A 54 -4.65 5.52 27.50
C THR A 54 -4.57 5.91 26.02
N ALA A 55 -5.72 6.19 25.45
CA ALA A 55 -5.78 6.78 24.13
C ALA A 55 -5.30 8.23 24.25
N GLU A 56 -4.00 8.43 24.33
CA GLU A 56 -3.43 9.74 24.08
C GLU A 56 -3.51 9.99 22.58
N GLN A 57 -4.59 10.63 22.18
CA GLN A 57 -4.65 11.23 20.88
C GLN A 57 -3.59 12.32 20.83
N GLY A 58 -2.69 12.24 19.87
CA GLY A 58 -1.75 13.33 19.63
C GLY A 58 -2.50 14.65 19.41
N ASP A 59 -1.84 15.76 19.67
CA ASP A 59 -2.40 17.11 19.72
C ASP A 59 -3.26 17.50 18.49
N ASP A 60 -3.12 16.82 17.37
CA ASP A 60 -3.84 17.12 16.12
C ASP A 60 -4.96 16.11 15.80
N GLY A 61 -5.27 15.18 16.71
CA GLY A 61 -6.27 14.13 16.45
C GLY A 61 -5.85 13.10 15.40
N LYS A 62 -4.60 13.15 14.95
CA LYS A 62 -4.05 12.18 14.02
C LYS A 62 -3.33 11.08 14.78
N PHE A 63 -3.61 9.85 14.41
CA PHE A 63 -2.89 8.70 14.93
C PHE A 63 -1.45 8.70 14.42
N GLU A 64 -0.53 8.18 15.23
CA GLU A 64 0.87 8.05 14.83
C GLU A 64 1.01 7.17 13.58
N GLU A 65 0.20 6.14 13.49
CA GLU A 65 0.15 5.24 12.33
C GLU A 65 -0.26 5.98 11.05
N GLU A 66 -1.18 6.93 11.16
CA GLU A 66 -1.56 7.77 10.03
C GLU A 66 -0.40 8.62 9.53
N LYS A 67 0.33 9.25 10.45
CA LYS A 67 1.51 10.05 10.11
C LYS A 67 2.58 9.20 9.43
N GLN A 68 2.79 7.99 9.94
CA GLN A 68 3.74 7.05 9.34
C GLN A 68 3.31 6.63 7.93
N ALA A 69 2.02 6.37 7.73
CA ALA A 69 1.48 6.02 6.42
C ALA A 69 1.59 7.20 5.43
N GLU A 70 1.30 8.41 5.89
CA GLU A 70 1.47 9.61 5.07
C GLU A 70 2.93 9.81 4.65
N ALA A 71 3.87 9.63 5.57
CA ALA A 71 5.29 9.72 5.28
C ALA A 71 5.73 8.62 4.30
N LEU A 72 5.23 7.41 4.47
CA LEU A 72 5.52 6.28 3.61
C LEU A 72 4.99 6.52 2.19
N ALA A 73 3.75 6.96 2.07
CA ALA A 73 3.14 7.27 0.78
C ALA A 73 3.90 8.40 0.07
N SER A 74 4.33 9.42 0.81
CA SER A 74 5.14 10.52 0.27
C SER A 74 6.48 10.03 -0.25
N LYS A 75 7.12 9.12 0.48
CA LYS A 75 8.37 8.49 0.03
C LYS A 75 8.16 7.70 -1.26
N GLY A 76 7.06 6.95 -1.35
CA GLY A 76 6.70 6.24 -2.56
C GLY A 76 6.48 7.17 -3.75
N ALA A 77 5.84 8.31 -3.54
CA ALA A 77 5.63 9.31 -4.58
C ALA A 77 6.97 9.90 -5.07
N GLU A 78 7.91 10.15 -4.16
CA GLU A 78 9.27 10.59 -4.52
C GLU A 78 9.99 9.54 -5.36
N LEU A 79 9.89 8.26 -4.98
CA LEU A 79 10.47 7.17 -5.75
C LEU A 79 9.89 7.09 -7.16
N ALA A 80 8.59 7.26 -7.30
CA ALA A 80 7.93 7.27 -8.60
C ALA A 80 8.44 8.41 -9.48
N ARG A 81 8.55 9.61 -8.94
CA ARG A 81 9.08 10.77 -9.67
C ARG A 81 10.54 10.56 -10.08
N ALA A 82 11.35 10.04 -9.17
CA ALA A 82 12.76 9.74 -9.46
C ALA A 82 12.90 8.67 -10.55
N ALA A 83 11.94 7.78 -10.69
CA ALA A 83 11.93 6.74 -11.72
C ALA A 83 11.32 7.21 -13.04
N GLY A 84 10.82 8.46 -13.12
CA GLY A 84 10.33 9.04 -14.36
C GLY A 84 8.85 9.40 -14.41
N ALA A 85 8.11 9.22 -13.32
CA ALA A 85 6.69 9.58 -13.28
C ALA A 85 6.53 11.11 -13.35
N ALA A 86 5.69 11.59 -14.25
CA ALA A 86 5.41 13.00 -14.39
C ALA A 86 4.57 13.54 -13.24
N GLU A 87 3.64 12.73 -12.73
CA GLU A 87 2.75 13.10 -11.64
C GLU A 87 2.56 11.93 -10.70
N ALA A 88 2.91 12.10 -9.44
CA ALA A 88 2.70 11.10 -8.41
C ALA A 88 2.22 11.79 -7.13
N THR A 89 1.09 11.33 -6.61
CA THR A 89 0.43 11.90 -5.43
C THR A 89 0.40 10.86 -4.31
N PRO A 90 0.83 11.21 -3.10
CA PRO A 90 0.72 10.31 -1.97
C PRO A 90 -0.70 10.29 -1.40
N ARG A 91 -1.13 9.13 -0.93
CA ARG A 91 -2.39 8.96 -0.22
C ARG A 91 -2.24 7.94 0.90
N ALA A 92 -2.62 8.32 2.11
CA ALA A 92 -2.75 7.41 3.24
C ALA A 92 -4.24 7.14 3.45
N GLU A 93 -4.60 5.88 3.65
CA GLU A 93 -5.99 5.48 3.85
C GLU A 93 -6.11 4.62 5.09
N ARG A 94 -7.11 4.89 5.90
CA ARG A 94 -7.41 4.07 7.07
C ARG A 94 -8.08 2.77 6.64
N GLY A 95 -7.50 1.63 7.03
CA GLY A 95 -8.15 0.34 6.86
C GLY A 95 -9.28 0.16 7.87
N GLY A 96 -10.49 -0.12 7.39
CA GLY A 96 -11.63 -0.50 8.22
C GLY A 96 -11.84 -2.00 8.24
N GLY A 97 -10.94 -2.76 7.65
CA GLY A 97 -10.95 -4.20 7.49
C GLY A 97 -9.64 -4.65 6.88
N PRO A 98 -9.63 -5.72 6.07
CA PRO A 98 -8.38 -6.17 5.45
C PRO A 98 -7.78 -5.12 4.51
N VAL A 99 -6.46 -5.09 4.42
CA VAL A 99 -5.73 -4.12 3.59
C VAL A 99 -6.18 -4.17 2.13
N TRP A 100 -6.38 -5.36 1.57
CA TRP A 100 -6.81 -5.50 0.18
C TRP A 100 -8.15 -4.79 -0.09
N ALA A 101 -9.07 -4.80 0.86
CA ALA A 101 -10.37 -4.12 0.71
C ALA A 101 -10.20 -2.61 0.61
N ALA A 102 -9.32 -2.02 1.41
CA ALA A 102 -9.02 -0.60 1.32
C ALA A 102 -8.41 -0.23 -0.04
N ILE A 103 -7.54 -1.07 -0.57
CA ILE A 103 -6.95 -0.86 -1.90
C ILE A 103 -8.04 -0.88 -2.98
N VAL A 104 -8.93 -1.86 -2.93
CA VAL A 104 -10.04 -1.98 -3.89
C VAL A 104 -10.97 -0.77 -3.80
N ASP A 105 -11.32 -0.35 -2.59
CA ASP A 105 -12.20 0.81 -2.38
C ASP A 105 -11.58 2.10 -2.94
N VAL A 106 -10.31 2.33 -2.69
CA VAL A 106 -9.61 3.50 -3.23
C VAL A 106 -9.49 3.42 -4.75
N ALA A 107 -9.23 2.24 -5.30
CA ALA A 107 -9.18 2.04 -6.75
C ALA A 107 -10.51 2.40 -7.42
N GLU A 108 -11.62 2.06 -6.78
CA GLU A 108 -12.94 2.44 -7.25
C GLU A 108 -13.18 3.95 -7.13
N GLU A 109 -12.84 4.53 -5.99
CA GLU A 109 -13.01 5.96 -5.72
C GLU A 109 -12.24 6.83 -6.71
N VAL A 110 -10.99 6.49 -7.02
CA VAL A 110 -10.18 7.26 -7.98
C VAL A 110 -10.40 6.83 -9.43
N ASN A 111 -11.25 5.85 -9.64
CA ASN A 111 -11.52 5.24 -10.94
C ASN A 111 -10.21 4.81 -11.63
N ALA A 112 -9.42 4.01 -10.93
CA ALA A 112 -8.13 3.58 -11.41
C ALA A 112 -8.25 2.75 -12.69
N SER A 113 -7.45 3.08 -13.67
CA SER A 113 -7.34 2.29 -14.91
C SER A 113 -6.52 1.02 -14.71
N LEU A 114 -5.65 1.05 -13.70
CA LEU A 114 -4.75 -0.05 -13.37
C LEU A 114 -4.39 0.01 -11.90
N VAL A 115 -4.36 -1.14 -11.24
CA VAL A 115 -3.82 -1.28 -9.89
C VAL A 115 -2.48 -2.01 -9.98
N VAL A 116 -1.46 -1.51 -9.32
CA VAL A 116 -0.12 -2.11 -9.31
C VAL A 116 0.24 -2.52 -7.88
N THR A 117 0.70 -3.75 -7.72
CA THR A 117 1.18 -4.26 -6.42
C THR A 117 2.48 -5.01 -6.60
N GLY A 118 3.27 -5.12 -5.54
CA GLY A 118 4.33 -6.12 -5.48
C GLY A 118 3.73 -7.50 -5.29
N SER A 119 4.50 -8.53 -5.54
CA SER A 119 4.04 -9.92 -5.41
C SER A 119 3.98 -10.41 -3.97
N ARG A 120 4.75 -9.77 -3.07
CA ARG A 120 4.85 -10.09 -1.64
C ARG A 120 4.85 -8.80 -0.83
N GLY A 121 4.49 -8.87 0.44
CA GLY A 121 4.57 -7.74 1.35
C GLY A 121 5.76 -7.83 2.30
N LEU A 122 5.70 -7.08 3.39
CA LEU A 122 6.76 -7.03 4.41
C LEU A 122 7.07 -8.39 5.04
N ALA A 123 6.08 -9.29 5.10
CA ALA A 123 6.26 -10.65 5.63
C ALA A 123 6.95 -11.62 4.66
N GLY A 124 7.45 -11.13 3.54
CA GLY A 124 8.01 -11.81 2.40
C GLY A 124 8.54 -13.22 2.60
N ALA A 125 7.70 -14.22 2.39
CA ALA A 125 8.17 -15.58 2.23
C ALA A 125 8.83 -15.72 0.85
N ARG A 126 9.96 -16.40 0.80
CA ARG A 126 10.66 -16.72 -0.46
C ARG A 126 9.90 -17.75 -1.31
N SER A 127 8.58 -17.70 -1.29
CA SER A 127 7.78 -18.63 -2.08
C SER A 127 7.38 -17.97 -3.39
N MET A 128 7.23 -18.77 -4.44
CA MET A 128 6.71 -18.37 -5.74
C MET A 128 5.22 -18.02 -5.68
N ILE A 129 4.64 -18.05 -4.52
CA ILE A 129 3.20 -17.84 -4.29
C ILE A 129 2.95 -16.34 -4.10
N LEU A 130 1.93 -15.82 -4.75
CA LEU A 130 1.48 -14.45 -4.55
C LEU A 130 1.10 -14.21 -3.08
N GLY A 131 1.46 -13.06 -2.55
CA GLY A 131 1.02 -12.65 -1.23
C GLY A 131 -0.50 -12.56 -1.13
N SER A 132 -1.02 -12.65 0.09
CA SER A 132 -2.46 -12.62 0.34
C SER A 132 -3.12 -11.34 -0.17
N VAL A 133 -2.48 -10.18 0.01
CA VAL A 133 -3.00 -8.89 -0.45
C VAL A 133 -3.09 -8.88 -1.97
N SER A 134 -2.02 -9.23 -2.69
CA SER A 134 -2.00 -9.25 -4.15
C SER A 134 -3.05 -10.18 -4.73
N THR A 135 -3.20 -11.37 -4.16
CA THR A 135 -4.21 -12.35 -4.57
C THR A 135 -5.62 -11.81 -4.41
N ARG A 136 -5.92 -11.21 -3.25
CA ARG A 136 -7.24 -10.66 -2.97
C ARG A 136 -7.56 -9.45 -3.85
N VAL A 137 -6.60 -8.58 -4.06
CA VAL A 137 -6.76 -7.43 -4.96
C VAL A 137 -7.07 -7.92 -6.38
N LEU A 138 -6.34 -8.90 -6.87
CA LEU A 138 -6.56 -9.48 -8.19
C LEU A 138 -7.99 -10.02 -8.35
N HIS A 139 -8.50 -10.70 -7.33
CA HIS A 139 -9.83 -11.29 -7.37
C HIS A 139 -10.98 -10.28 -7.24
N HIS A 140 -10.74 -9.15 -6.56
CA HIS A 140 -11.83 -8.24 -6.17
C HIS A 140 -11.77 -6.86 -6.84
N ALA A 141 -10.68 -6.50 -7.52
CA ALA A 141 -10.50 -5.16 -8.05
C ALA A 141 -11.45 -4.80 -9.21
N GLY A 142 -11.94 -5.79 -9.96
CA GLY A 142 -12.82 -5.56 -11.11
C GLY A 142 -12.15 -4.72 -12.21
N ARG A 143 -10.83 -4.67 -12.26
CA ARG A 143 -10.02 -3.89 -13.21
C ARG A 143 -8.65 -4.54 -13.37
N PRO A 144 -7.88 -4.15 -14.39
CA PRO A 144 -6.54 -4.70 -14.58
C PRO A 144 -5.66 -4.51 -13.34
N VAL A 145 -4.93 -5.56 -12.99
CA VAL A 145 -3.99 -5.55 -11.88
C VAL A 145 -2.64 -6.03 -12.41
N LEU A 146 -1.62 -5.21 -12.20
CA LEU A 146 -0.25 -5.57 -12.51
C LEU A 146 0.46 -5.99 -11.23
N VAL A 147 0.92 -7.23 -11.18
CA VAL A 147 1.71 -7.74 -10.06
C VAL A 147 3.17 -7.79 -10.50
N VAL A 148 4.02 -7.06 -9.79
CA VAL A 148 5.44 -6.95 -10.12
C VAL A 148 6.24 -7.83 -9.17
N PRO A 149 6.87 -8.90 -9.67
CA PRO A 149 7.72 -9.75 -8.84
C PRO A 149 9.03 -9.03 -8.50
N PRO A 150 9.74 -9.50 -7.46
CA PRO A 150 11.07 -8.95 -7.18
C PRO A 150 12.02 -9.23 -8.33
N PRO A 151 13.07 -8.41 -8.51
CA PRO A 151 14.06 -8.68 -9.53
C PRO A 151 14.70 -10.04 -9.30
N LYS A 152 15.01 -10.74 -10.39
CA LYS A 152 15.76 -11.98 -10.27
C LYS A 152 17.12 -11.70 -9.66
N GLU A 153 17.45 -12.43 -8.62
CA GLU A 153 18.82 -12.42 -8.12
C GLU A 153 19.72 -13.01 -9.21
N ASN A 154 20.68 -12.22 -9.66
CA ASN A 154 21.73 -12.72 -10.54
C ASN A 154 22.66 -13.59 -9.69
N ASP A 155 22.63 -14.85 -9.93
CA ASP A 155 23.62 -15.76 -9.36
C ASP A 155 25.03 -15.46 -9.92
#